data_7f74968be090e2fc2226bd952626cddb
#
_entry.id   7f74968be090e2fc2226bd952626cddb
#
_cell.length_a   1.000
_cell.length_b   1.000
_cell.length_c   1.000
_cell.angle_alpha   90.00
_cell.angle_beta   90.00
_cell.angle_gamma   90.00
#
_symmetry.space_group_name_H-M   'P 1'
#
loop_
_entity.id
_entity.type
_entity.pdbx_description
1 polymer ?
#
loop_
_entity_poly.entity_id
_entity_poly.type
_entity_poly.pdbx_seq_one_letter_code
_entity_poly.pdbx_strand_id
1 'polypeptide(L)' 'MHEMTLAIQAIKSVIEFAEDNGIEKIDTVVLEIGELSLVVPEYMEDAYYAAVPHTMLAGTKLRIDTVPGNGICL' A
#
# COMPACT_ATOMS: atom_id res chain seq x y z
N MET A 1 -3.10 -2.85 -16.43
CA MET A 1 -3.33 -2.67 -15.01
C MET A 1 -2.03 -2.75 -14.28
N HIS A 2 -1.89 -1.92 -13.28
CA HIS A 2 -0.57 -1.74 -12.66
C HIS A 2 -0.59 -1.92 -11.15
N GLU A 3 -1.55 -2.71 -10.67
CA GLU A 3 -1.70 -2.91 -9.23
C GLU A 3 -0.48 -3.52 -8.58
N MET A 4 0.16 -4.48 -9.25
CA MET A 4 1.36 -5.09 -8.68
C MET A 4 2.48 -4.08 -8.56
N THR A 5 2.68 -3.24 -9.57
CA THR A 5 3.70 -2.20 -9.52
C THR A 5 3.41 -1.19 -8.40
N LEU A 6 2.15 -0.78 -8.29
CA LEU A 6 1.75 0.16 -7.25
C LEU A 6 1.92 -0.45 -5.86
N ALA A 7 1.57 -1.72 -5.71
CA ALA A 7 1.73 -2.39 -4.43
C ALA A 7 3.21 -2.46 -4.04
N ILE A 8 4.08 -2.79 -4.98
CA ILE A 8 5.51 -2.86 -4.71
C ILE A 8 6.05 -1.48 -4.33
N GLN A 9 5.62 -0.44 -5.03
CA GLN A 9 6.06 0.92 -4.71
C GLN A 9 5.57 1.34 -3.34
N ALA A 10 4.34 1.02 -2.99
CA ALA A 10 3.80 1.33 -1.67
C ALA A 10 4.58 0.61 -0.58
N ILE A 11 4.89 -0.66 -0.80
CA ILE A 11 5.68 -1.45 0.16
C ILE A 11 7.05 -0.82 0.35
N LYS A 12 7.72 -0.45 -0.73
CA LYS A 12 9.03 0.18 -0.65
C LYS A 12 8.99 1.50 0.12
N SER A 13 7.97 2.31 -0.15
CA SER A 13 7.81 3.59 0.54
C SER A 13 7.63 3.41 2.03
N VAL A 14 6.82 2.43 2.43
CA VAL A 14 6.60 2.15 3.85
C VAL A 14 7.88 1.67 4.50
N ILE A 15 8.62 0.79 3.83
CA ILE A 15 9.87 0.27 4.38
C ILE A 15 10.89 1.39 4.56
N GLU A 16 11.02 2.27 3.57
CA GLU A 16 11.93 3.40 3.66
C GLU A 16 11.55 4.32 4.82
N PHE A 17 10.26 4.58 4.97
CA PHE A 17 9.77 5.40 6.07
C PHE A 17 10.11 4.75 7.41
N ALA A 18 9.89 3.46 7.52
CA ALA A 18 10.17 2.74 8.76
C ALA A 18 11.65 2.76 9.09
N GLU A 19 12.51 2.55 8.10
CA GLU A 19 13.95 2.57 8.30
C GLU A 19 14.43 3.96 8.71
N ASP A 20 13.91 4.99 8.08
CA ASP A 20 14.29 6.37 8.37
C ASP A 20 13.87 6.79 9.78
N ASN A 21 12.84 6.18 10.31
CA ASN A 21 12.29 6.53 11.61
C ASN A 21 12.58 5.49 12.69
N GLY A 22 13.39 4.49 12.39
CA GLY A 22 13.76 3.49 13.38
C GLY A 22 12.62 2.58 13.80
N ILE A 23 11.62 2.43 12.96
CA ILE A 23 10.47 1.57 13.26
C ILE A 23 10.83 0.13 12.92
N GLU A 24 10.70 -0.76 13.89
CA GLU A 24 11.06 -2.16 13.69
C GLU A 24 9.86 -3.05 13.37
N LYS A 25 8.66 -2.62 13.74
CA LYS A 25 7.47 -3.42 13.55
C LYS A 25 6.30 -2.59 13.12
N ILE A 26 5.58 -3.08 12.12
CA ILE A 26 4.38 -2.43 11.59
C ILE A 26 3.24 -3.44 11.65
N ASP A 27 2.13 -3.05 12.25
CA ASP A 27 0.96 -3.92 12.36
C ASP A 27 0.02 -3.78 11.16
N THR A 28 -0.20 -2.57 10.71
CA THR A 28 -1.17 -2.29 9.65
C THR A 28 -0.62 -1.21 8.72
N VAL A 29 -0.85 -1.41 7.44
CA VAL A 29 -0.54 -0.41 6.43
C VAL A 29 -1.86 0.11 5.88
N VAL A 30 -2.04 1.42 5.85
CA VAL A 30 -3.24 2.04 5.32
C VAL A 30 -2.89 2.68 3.98
N LEU A 31 -3.66 2.33 2.97
CA LEU A 31 -3.46 2.84 1.62
C LEU A 31 -4.70 3.62 1.22
N GLU A 32 -4.54 4.86 0.82
CA GLU A 32 -5.65 5.67 0.36
C GLU A 32 -5.66 5.70 -1.16
N ILE A 33 -6.80 5.37 -1.74
CA ILE A 33 -6.96 5.32 -3.18
C ILE A 33 -8.05 6.30 -3.58
N GLY A 34 -7.74 7.13 -4.56
CA GLY A 34 -8.73 8.07 -5.08
C GLY A 34 -9.88 7.36 -5.78
N GLU A 35 -11.07 7.85 -5.56
CA GLU A 35 -12.27 7.26 -6.14
C GLU A 35 -12.23 7.22 -7.66
N LEU A 36 -11.55 8.19 -8.27
CA LEU A 36 -11.43 8.28 -9.72
C LEU A 36 -10.23 7.52 -10.28
N SER A 37 -9.45 6.87 -9.43
CA SER A 37 -8.34 6.10 -9.93
C SER A 37 -8.84 4.82 -10.59
N LEU A 38 -8.03 4.28 -11.48
CA LEU A 38 -8.38 3.04 -12.17
C LEU A 38 -7.94 1.80 -11.39
N VAL A 39 -7.45 2.01 -10.18
CA VAL A 39 -7.00 0.91 -9.34
C VAL A 39 -8.21 0.21 -8.72
N VAL A 40 -8.26 -1.10 -8.86
CA VAL A 40 -9.30 -1.91 -8.24
C VAL A 40 -8.79 -2.34 -6.87
N PRO A 41 -9.46 -1.93 -5.77
CA PRO A 41 -8.96 -2.25 -4.43
C PRO A 41 -8.72 -3.72 -4.17
N GLU A 42 -9.57 -4.59 -4.70
CA GLU A 42 -9.41 -6.02 -4.52
C GLU A 42 -8.12 -6.53 -5.15
N TYR A 43 -7.80 -6.02 -6.33
CA TYR A 43 -6.57 -6.42 -7.01
C TYR A 43 -5.35 -5.85 -6.32
N MET A 44 -5.46 -4.65 -5.79
CA MET A 44 -4.38 -4.03 -5.03
C MET A 44 -4.08 -4.84 -3.78
N GLU A 45 -5.12 -5.28 -3.08
CA GLU A 45 -4.99 -6.10 -1.89
C GLU A 45 -4.30 -7.42 -2.21
N ASP A 46 -4.74 -8.08 -3.29
CA ASP A 46 -4.12 -9.33 -3.71
C ASP A 46 -2.64 -9.15 -4.05
N ALA A 47 -2.32 -8.07 -4.76
CA ALA A 47 -0.95 -7.77 -5.12
C ALA A 47 -0.10 -7.49 -3.89
N TYR A 48 -0.65 -6.76 -2.94
CA TYR A 48 0.05 -6.47 -1.70
C TYR A 48 0.40 -7.76 -0.95
N TYR A 49 -0.60 -8.62 -0.75
CA TYR A 49 -0.37 -9.85 0.00
C TYR A 49 0.50 -10.86 -0.75
N ALA A 50 0.62 -10.71 -2.06
CA ALA A 50 1.54 -11.52 -2.83
C ALA A 50 2.98 -11.04 -2.68
N ALA A 51 3.18 -9.77 -2.44
CA ALA A 51 4.51 -9.16 -2.40
C ALA A 51 5.15 -9.11 -1.02
N VAL A 52 4.34 -8.98 0.04
CA VAL A 52 4.89 -8.76 1.39
C VAL A 52 5.63 -9.94 2.02
N PRO A 53 5.38 -11.22 1.69
CA PRO A 53 6.07 -12.31 2.39
C PRO A 53 7.59 -12.24 2.34
N HIS A 54 8.13 -11.50 1.40
CA HIS A 54 9.58 -11.39 1.25
C HIS A 54 10.13 -10.08 1.82
N THR A 55 9.34 -9.39 2.61
CA THR A 55 9.74 -8.09 3.14
C THR A 55 9.48 -8.03 4.64
N MET A 56 9.93 -6.94 5.27
CA MET A 56 9.66 -6.72 6.68
C MET A 56 8.17 -6.50 6.96
N LEU A 57 7.38 -6.32 5.93
CA LEU A 57 5.93 -6.14 6.08
C LEU A 57 5.17 -7.47 6.09
N ALA A 58 5.88 -8.60 6.04
CA ALA A 58 5.21 -9.90 6.13
C ALA A 58 4.41 -9.95 7.42
N GLY A 59 3.16 -10.36 7.33
CA GLY A 59 2.29 -10.44 8.48
C GLY A 59 1.52 -9.16 8.80
N THR A 60 1.82 -8.06 8.12
CA THR A 60 1.02 -6.85 8.30
C THR A 60 -0.33 -6.98 7.61
N LYS A 61 -1.27 -6.18 8.07
CA LYS A 61 -2.58 -6.11 7.44
C LYS A 61 -2.63 -4.90 6.54
N LEU A 62 -3.31 -5.03 5.42
CA LEU A 62 -3.54 -3.91 4.53
C LEU A 62 -4.97 -3.42 4.71
N ARG A 63 -5.11 -2.12 4.88
CA ARG A 63 -6.39 -1.46 4.88
C ARG A 63 -6.42 -0.50 3.70
N ILE A 64 -7.47 -0.57 2.89
CA ILE A 64 -7.61 0.32 1.76
C ILE A 64 -8.80 1.23 2.01
N ASP A 65 -8.54 2.52 2.03
CA ASP A 65 -9.57 3.54 2.18
C ASP A 65 -9.75 4.23 0.83
N THR A 66 -11.00 4.35 0.40
CA THR A 66 -11.31 5.08 -0.82
C THR A 66 -11.65 6.52 -0.43
N VAL A 67 -10.98 7.47 -1.06
CA VAL A 67 -11.23 8.88 -0.77
C VAL A 67 -12.00 9.50 -1.94
N PRO A 68 -12.80 10.55 -1.68
CA PRO A 68 -13.58 11.18 -2.74
C PRO A 68 -12.69 11.68 -3.86
N GLY A 69 -13.15 11.44 -5.08
CA GLY A 69 -12.38 11.80 -6.25
C GLY A 69 -12.63 13.21 -6.68
N ASN A 70 -12.40 14.18 -5.83
CA ASN A 70 -12.61 15.56 -6.19
C ASN A 70 -11.36 16.21 -6.75
N GLY A 71 -10.46 15.40 -7.19
CA GLY A 71 -9.48 15.84 -8.13
C GLY A 71 -8.17 16.38 -7.61
N ILE A 72 -7.96 16.42 -6.35
CA ILE A 72 -6.67 16.90 -5.90
C ILE A 72 -5.92 15.77 -5.25
N CYS A 73 -5.04 15.23 -6.03
CA CYS A 73 -4.18 14.19 -5.57
C CYS A 73 -2.80 14.77 -5.47
N LEU A 74 -2.30 14.81 -4.35
CA LEU A 74 -0.95 15.35 -4.19
C LEU A 74 0.07 14.26 -4.06
#